data_73234454322a75e1983bbd615d618901
#
_entry.id   73234454322a75e1983bbd615d618901
#
_cell.length_a   1.000
_cell.length_b   1.000
_cell.length_c   1.000
_cell.angle_alpha   90.00
_cell.angle_beta   90.00
_cell.angle_gamma   90.00
#
_symmetry.space_group_name_H-M   'P 1'
#
loop_
_entity.id
_entity.type
_entity.pdbx_description
1 polymer ?
#
loop_
_entity_poly.entity_id
_entity_poly.type
_entity_poly.pdbx_seq_one_letter_code
_entity_poly.pdbx_strand_id
1 'polypeptide(L)'
;SAATIVGDRVFLTTADEAAQTQAIICLARKDGELLWMKQLHEGGFDHNNKKNSFASSSVASDGRRIFVSFWNHGSVWTTALDLDGRQLWQLEISRFTSHQGYGASPAIYGDNVIVAADNKGTGKGCLVALNRVSGEIAWSQDRPVMPNYVSPIILKVDGKDQLLMSGCEQVTSYDPNTGKELWSTSATTTECVGTAVVAGGL
;
A
#
# COMPACT_ATOMS: atom_id res chain seq x y z
N SER A 1 -10.61 4.85 0.23
CA SER A 1 -9.26 5.35 0.59
C SER A 1 -9.34 6.64 1.40
N ALA A 2 -8.29 6.94 2.17
CA ALA A 2 -8.13 8.24 2.83
C ALA A 2 -7.46 9.23 1.88
N ALA A 3 -7.78 10.52 2.04
CA ALA A 3 -7.13 11.60 1.29
C ALA A 3 -5.71 11.84 1.81
N THR A 4 -4.77 12.08 0.90
CA THR A 4 -3.39 12.47 1.22
C THR A 4 -3.15 13.90 0.77
N ILE A 5 -2.67 14.74 1.69
CA ILE A 5 -2.45 16.17 1.45
C ILE A 5 -0.95 16.44 1.30
N VAL A 6 -0.56 17.08 0.21
CA VAL A 6 0.82 17.54 -0.05
C VAL A 6 0.78 18.99 -0.52
N GLY A 7 1.23 19.91 0.34
CA GLY A 7 1.10 21.34 0.05
C GLY A 7 -0.35 21.76 -0.18
N ASP A 8 -0.61 22.31 -1.35
CA ASP A 8 -1.95 22.78 -1.76
C ASP A 8 -2.75 21.75 -2.58
N ARG A 9 -2.34 20.49 -2.55
CA ARG A 9 -2.95 19.40 -3.32
C ARG A 9 -3.49 18.30 -2.42
N VAL A 10 -4.61 17.71 -2.84
CA VAL A 10 -5.25 16.54 -2.20
C VAL A 10 -5.29 15.42 -3.20
N PHE A 11 -4.75 14.27 -2.83
CA PHE A 11 -4.68 13.08 -3.68
C PHE A 11 -5.60 11.99 -3.15
N LEU A 12 -6.34 11.36 -4.06
CA LEU A 12 -7.26 10.27 -3.79
C LEU A 12 -7.11 9.20 -4.88
N THR A 13 -7.34 7.96 -4.50
CA THR A 13 -7.55 6.87 -5.46
C THR A 13 -9.02 6.75 -5.81
N THR A 14 -9.31 6.40 -7.06
CA THR A 14 -10.66 6.16 -7.56
C THR A 14 -10.69 4.97 -8.51
N ALA A 15 -11.86 4.36 -8.66
CA ALA A 15 -12.12 3.31 -9.64
C ALA A 15 -13.52 3.50 -10.22
N ASP A 16 -13.63 3.22 -11.52
CA ASP A 16 -14.91 3.08 -12.23
C ASP A 16 -15.12 1.60 -12.54
N GLU A 17 -16.08 0.97 -11.89
CA GLU A 17 -16.34 -0.45 -12.06
C GLU A 17 -16.96 -0.79 -13.43
N ALA A 18 -17.75 0.13 -14.00
CA ALA A 18 -18.38 -0.08 -15.30
C ALA A 18 -17.36 0.03 -16.43
N ALA A 19 -16.46 1.00 -16.36
CA ALA A 19 -15.35 1.16 -17.30
C ALA A 19 -14.14 0.28 -16.97
N GLN A 20 -14.12 -0.38 -15.80
CA GLN A 20 -13.00 -1.13 -15.26
C GLN A 20 -11.69 -0.33 -15.24
N THR A 21 -11.73 0.90 -14.73
CA THR A 21 -10.55 1.75 -14.66
C THR A 21 -10.17 2.07 -13.21
N GLN A 22 -8.87 2.19 -12.96
CA GLN A 22 -8.31 2.66 -11.69
C GLN A 22 -7.45 3.89 -11.94
N ALA A 23 -7.66 4.92 -11.13
CA ALA A 23 -7.02 6.21 -11.34
C ALA A 23 -6.63 6.88 -10.01
N ILE A 24 -5.78 7.90 -10.11
CA ILE A 24 -5.55 8.90 -9.08
C ILE A 24 -6.18 10.20 -9.53
N ILE A 25 -6.84 10.89 -8.61
CA ILE A 25 -7.30 12.26 -8.78
C ILE A 25 -6.49 13.19 -7.88
N CYS A 26 -6.21 14.38 -8.38
CA CYS A 26 -5.60 15.48 -7.66
C CYS A 26 -6.56 16.66 -7.63
N LEU A 27 -6.86 17.13 -6.43
CA LEU A 27 -7.74 18.26 -6.20
C LEU A 27 -6.96 19.42 -5.59
N ALA A 28 -7.38 20.64 -5.86
CA ALA A 28 -6.92 21.81 -5.13
C ALA A 28 -7.43 21.78 -3.69
N ARG A 29 -6.52 21.94 -2.72
CA ARG A 29 -6.87 21.89 -1.29
C ARG A 29 -7.82 23.01 -0.86
N LYS A 30 -7.75 24.17 -1.49
CA LYS A 30 -8.50 25.36 -1.07
C LYS A 30 -10.01 25.26 -1.35
N ASP A 31 -10.42 24.58 -2.44
CA ASP A 31 -11.79 24.58 -2.94
C ASP A 31 -12.26 23.23 -3.50
N GLY A 32 -11.36 22.24 -3.59
CA GLY A 32 -11.68 20.90 -4.12
C GLY A 32 -11.76 20.85 -5.65
N GLU A 33 -11.32 21.89 -6.38
CA GLU A 33 -11.28 21.87 -7.84
C GLU A 33 -10.42 20.72 -8.35
N LEU A 34 -10.88 19.99 -9.36
CA LEU A 34 -10.10 18.92 -10.01
C LEU A 34 -8.94 19.53 -10.80
N LEU A 35 -7.72 19.31 -10.34
CA LEU A 35 -6.52 19.75 -11.05
C LEU A 35 -6.14 18.79 -12.18
N TRP A 36 -6.17 17.48 -11.89
CA TRP A 36 -5.91 16.43 -12.88
C TRP A 36 -6.43 15.07 -12.39
N MET A 37 -6.65 14.17 -13.35
CA MET A 37 -6.90 12.75 -13.13
C MET A 37 -5.97 11.93 -14.01
N LYS A 38 -5.35 10.91 -13.43
CA LYS A 38 -4.45 9.99 -14.14
C LYS A 38 -4.95 8.56 -13.99
N GLN A 39 -5.41 7.98 -15.10
CA GLN A 39 -5.72 6.57 -15.18
C GLN A 39 -4.41 5.77 -15.17
N LEU A 40 -4.35 4.72 -14.35
CA LEU A 40 -3.20 3.84 -14.19
C LEU A 40 -3.44 2.44 -14.73
N HIS A 41 -4.68 1.95 -14.61
CA HIS A 41 -5.08 0.63 -15.07
C HIS A 41 -6.41 0.68 -15.81
N GLU A 42 -6.57 -0.27 -16.75
CA GLU A 42 -7.81 -0.49 -17.51
C GLU A 42 -8.04 -2.00 -17.67
N GLY A 43 -9.29 -2.43 -17.48
CA GLY A 43 -9.67 -3.84 -17.49
C GLY A 43 -9.10 -4.61 -16.29
N GLY A 44 -9.24 -5.95 -16.33
CA GLY A 44 -8.57 -6.86 -15.40
C GLY A 44 -9.05 -6.80 -13.96
N PHE A 45 -10.29 -6.35 -13.71
CA PHE A 45 -10.90 -6.41 -12.39
C PHE A 45 -11.27 -7.84 -12.05
N ASP A 46 -10.68 -8.33 -10.97
CA ASP A 46 -11.02 -9.61 -10.37
C ASP A 46 -12.22 -9.49 -9.43
N HIS A 47 -12.66 -10.64 -8.87
CA HIS A 47 -13.73 -10.65 -7.89
C HIS A 47 -13.35 -9.83 -6.66
N ASN A 48 -14.21 -8.89 -6.28
CA ASN A 48 -14.05 -8.04 -5.10
C ASN A 48 -15.30 -8.15 -4.20
N ASN A 49 -15.13 -7.98 -2.90
CA ASN A 49 -16.26 -7.91 -1.98
C ASN A 49 -17.09 -6.65 -2.27
N LYS A 50 -18.42 -6.79 -2.30
CA LYS A 50 -19.34 -5.66 -2.56
C LYS A 50 -19.22 -4.48 -1.59
N LYS A 51 -18.59 -4.68 -0.43
CA LYS A 51 -18.33 -3.63 0.57
C LYS A 51 -16.96 -2.96 0.40
N ASN A 52 -16.14 -3.43 -0.52
CA ASN A 52 -14.84 -2.88 -0.83
C ASN A 52 -14.88 -2.21 -2.21
N SER A 53 -14.02 -1.24 -2.46
CA SER A 53 -13.83 -0.65 -3.79
C SER A 53 -12.52 -1.15 -4.39
N PHE A 54 -12.40 -1.06 -5.73
CA PHE A 54 -11.14 -1.35 -6.42
C PHE A 54 -10.06 -0.27 -6.21
N ALA A 55 -10.32 0.71 -5.33
CA ALA A 55 -9.44 1.83 -5.01
C ALA A 55 -9.35 2.08 -3.49
N SER A 56 -9.22 1.02 -2.68
CA SER A 56 -9.20 1.12 -1.20
C SER A 56 -7.84 1.54 -0.64
N SER A 57 -6.73 1.29 -1.35
CA SER A 57 -5.40 1.76 -0.97
C SER A 57 -5.33 3.29 -1.00
N SER A 58 -4.75 3.90 0.02
CA SER A 58 -4.51 5.35 0.06
C SER A 58 -3.16 5.68 -0.57
N VAL A 59 -3.03 6.92 -1.04
CA VAL A 59 -1.77 7.43 -1.60
C VAL A 59 -0.77 7.69 -0.47
N ALA A 60 0.49 7.29 -0.65
CA ALA A 60 1.61 7.76 0.16
C ALA A 60 2.39 8.85 -0.56
N SER A 61 3.10 9.73 0.15
CA SER A 61 3.89 10.79 -0.47
C SER A 61 5.17 11.08 0.31
N ASP A 62 6.26 11.36 -0.41
CA ASP A 62 7.52 11.87 0.13
C ASP A 62 7.64 13.40 0.01
N GLY A 63 6.54 14.09 -0.34
CA GLY A 63 6.50 15.53 -0.58
C GLY A 63 6.91 15.96 -1.99
N ARG A 64 7.47 15.07 -2.80
CA ARG A 64 7.86 15.30 -4.20
C ARG A 64 7.22 14.33 -5.17
N ARG A 65 6.87 13.14 -4.67
CA ARG A 65 6.26 12.04 -5.40
C ARG A 65 5.08 11.52 -4.62
N ILE A 66 4.21 10.86 -5.33
CA ILE A 66 3.11 10.07 -4.76
C ILE A 66 3.26 8.61 -5.18
N PHE A 67 2.87 7.72 -4.30
CA PHE A 67 2.95 6.27 -4.49
C PHE A 67 1.58 5.66 -4.19
N VAL A 68 1.14 4.76 -5.06
CA VAL A 68 -0.13 4.07 -4.91
C VAL A 68 -0.01 2.62 -5.33
N SER A 69 -0.77 1.75 -4.68
CA SER A 69 -0.85 0.35 -5.06
C SER A 69 -2.28 -0.02 -5.44
N PHE A 70 -2.42 -0.77 -6.52
CA PHE A 70 -3.68 -1.33 -6.97
C PHE A 70 -3.56 -2.83 -7.21
N TRP A 71 -4.66 -3.53 -7.02
CA TRP A 71 -4.83 -4.91 -7.50
C TRP A 71 -5.51 -4.88 -8.86
N ASN A 72 -4.82 -5.39 -9.86
CA ASN A 72 -5.29 -5.39 -11.24
C ASN A 72 -4.65 -6.56 -12.01
N HIS A 73 -5.41 -7.21 -12.91
CA HIS A 73 -4.97 -8.39 -13.67
C HIS A 73 -4.31 -9.48 -12.81
N GLY A 74 -4.89 -9.76 -11.62
CA GLY A 74 -4.41 -10.82 -10.72
C GLY A 74 -3.08 -10.51 -10.04
N SER A 75 -2.63 -9.24 -10.01
CA SER A 75 -1.37 -8.83 -9.39
C SER A 75 -1.52 -7.50 -8.63
N VAL A 76 -0.70 -7.31 -7.60
CA VAL A 76 -0.53 -5.99 -6.97
C VAL A 76 0.53 -5.23 -7.75
N TRP A 77 0.17 -4.03 -8.18
CA TRP A 77 1.02 -3.07 -8.88
C TRP A 77 1.25 -1.86 -8.03
N THR A 78 2.48 -1.37 -7.99
CA THR A 78 2.80 -0.11 -7.34
C THR A 78 3.30 0.88 -8.38
N THR A 79 2.75 2.08 -8.33
CA THR A 79 3.06 3.17 -9.27
C THR A 79 3.55 4.38 -8.50
N ALA A 80 4.64 4.99 -8.97
CA ALA A 80 5.09 6.31 -8.55
C ALA A 80 4.77 7.35 -9.62
N LEU A 81 4.27 8.51 -9.18
CA LEU A 81 4.04 9.67 -10.02
C LEU A 81 4.70 10.90 -9.38
N ASP A 82 5.02 11.89 -10.19
CA ASP A 82 5.27 13.23 -9.64
C ASP A 82 3.95 13.90 -9.23
N LEU A 83 4.04 15.07 -8.60
CA LEU A 83 2.85 15.78 -8.11
C LEU A 83 1.97 16.31 -9.25
N ASP A 84 2.46 16.37 -10.49
CA ASP A 84 1.72 16.79 -11.68
C ASP A 84 1.08 15.63 -12.44
N GLY A 85 1.17 14.39 -11.89
CA GLY A 85 0.50 13.21 -12.43
C GLY A 85 1.30 12.48 -13.51
N ARG A 86 2.57 12.84 -13.75
CA ARG A 86 3.44 12.11 -14.66
C ARG A 86 3.94 10.84 -13.98
N GLN A 87 3.70 9.69 -14.60
CA GLN A 87 4.22 8.41 -14.12
C GLN A 87 5.75 8.37 -14.22
N LEU A 88 6.40 8.04 -13.11
CA LEU A 88 7.85 7.91 -13.01
C LEU A 88 8.28 6.46 -13.21
N TRP A 89 7.61 5.55 -12.52
CA TRP A 89 7.79 4.10 -12.66
C TRP A 89 6.53 3.35 -12.23
N GLN A 90 6.42 2.10 -12.65
CA GLN A 90 5.40 1.14 -12.21
C GLN A 90 6.02 -0.24 -12.15
N LEU A 91 5.72 -1.00 -11.10
CA LEU A 91 6.25 -2.34 -10.90
C LEU A 91 5.15 -3.29 -10.45
N GLU A 92 5.14 -4.50 -11.01
CA GLU A 92 4.39 -5.62 -10.48
C GLU A 92 5.07 -6.14 -9.22
N ILE A 93 4.36 -6.13 -8.08
CA ILE A 93 4.90 -6.53 -6.78
C ILE A 93 4.81 -8.04 -6.60
N SER A 94 3.62 -8.59 -6.83
CA SER A 94 3.38 -10.03 -6.74
C SER A 94 2.05 -10.41 -7.36
N ARG A 95 1.91 -11.68 -7.74
CA ARG A 95 0.58 -12.27 -7.95
C ARG A 95 -0.24 -12.18 -6.68
N PHE A 96 -1.52 -11.89 -6.82
CA PHE A 96 -2.38 -11.64 -5.69
C PHE A 96 -3.76 -12.24 -5.89
N THR A 97 -4.26 -12.92 -4.87
CA THR A 97 -5.63 -13.46 -4.82
C THR A 97 -6.23 -13.13 -3.47
N SER A 98 -7.40 -12.53 -3.47
CA SER A 98 -8.14 -12.19 -2.27
C SER A 98 -9.64 -12.33 -2.52
N HIS A 99 -10.41 -12.62 -1.47
CA HIS A 99 -11.88 -12.61 -1.55
C HIS A 99 -12.48 -11.28 -1.08
N GLN A 100 -11.70 -10.40 -0.47
CA GLN A 100 -12.13 -9.08 0.00
C GLN A 100 -11.58 -7.93 -0.84
N GLY A 101 -10.66 -8.21 -1.78
CA GLY A 101 -9.95 -7.20 -2.55
C GLY A 101 -8.61 -6.79 -1.93
N TYR A 102 -8.06 -5.66 -2.37
CA TYR A 102 -6.79 -5.12 -1.91
C TYR A 102 -6.99 -3.76 -1.24
N GLY A 103 -6.44 -3.57 -0.03
CA GLY A 103 -6.63 -2.35 0.75
C GLY A 103 -5.37 -1.80 1.41
N ALA A 104 -4.25 -2.54 1.38
CA ALA A 104 -3.00 -2.08 1.99
C ALA A 104 -2.47 -0.81 1.30
N SER A 105 -2.14 0.20 2.09
CA SER A 105 -1.54 1.44 1.61
C SER A 105 -0.02 1.39 1.75
N PRO A 106 0.75 1.97 0.81
CA PRO A 106 2.19 2.04 0.94
C PRO A 106 2.64 2.85 2.16
N ALA A 107 3.78 2.49 2.76
CA ALA A 107 4.47 3.29 3.76
C ALA A 107 5.80 3.81 3.21
N ILE A 108 6.28 4.95 3.71
CA ILE A 108 7.56 5.53 3.29
C ILE A 108 8.53 5.47 4.46
N TYR A 109 9.74 4.98 4.20
CA TYR A 109 10.83 5.01 5.15
C TYR A 109 12.19 5.19 4.45
N GLY A 110 12.92 6.22 4.85
CA GLY A 110 14.21 6.55 4.24
C GLY A 110 14.07 6.75 2.72
N ASP A 111 14.84 6.01 1.95
CA ASP A 111 14.81 6.03 0.48
C ASP A 111 13.84 5.04 -0.14
N ASN A 112 13.01 4.38 0.68
CA ASN A 112 12.14 3.32 0.23
C ASN A 112 10.65 3.66 0.38
N VAL A 113 9.84 3.10 -0.51
CA VAL A 113 8.41 2.88 -0.34
C VAL A 113 8.17 1.40 -0.09
N ILE A 114 7.45 1.08 0.99
CA ILE A 114 7.22 -0.27 1.47
C ILE A 114 5.78 -0.67 1.18
N VAL A 115 5.60 -1.81 0.54
CA VAL A 115 4.32 -2.33 0.07
C VAL A 115 4.09 -3.72 0.63
N ALA A 116 2.90 -3.97 1.17
CA ALA A 116 2.46 -5.29 1.60
C ALA A 116 1.47 -5.88 0.60
N ALA A 117 1.63 -7.17 0.31
CA ALA A 117 0.72 -7.95 -0.51
C ALA A 117 0.53 -9.33 0.11
N ASP A 118 -0.12 -9.38 1.27
CA ASP A 118 -0.47 -10.61 1.95
C ASP A 118 -1.55 -11.36 1.16
N ASN A 119 -1.30 -12.60 0.80
CA ASN A 119 -1.97 -13.31 -0.27
C ASN A 119 -2.63 -14.60 0.23
N LYS A 120 -3.86 -14.84 -0.20
CA LYS A 120 -4.62 -16.07 0.08
C LYS A 120 -4.32 -17.21 -0.92
N GLY A 121 -3.86 -16.87 -2.10
CA GLY A 121 -3.83 -17.78 -3.25
C GLY A 121 -2.58 -18.66 -3.37
N THR A 122 -2.27 -19.01 -4.59
CA THR A 122 -1.06 -19.76 -4.95
C THR A 122 0.15 -18.85 -4.91
N GLY A 123 1.04 -19.08 -3.97
CA GLY A 123 2.21 -18.25 -3.75
C GLY A 123 2.26 -17.71 -2.33
N LYS A 124 3.32 -17.03 -2.01
CA LYS A 124 3.51 -16.41 -0.70
C LYS A 124 3.00 -14.98 -0.73
N GLY A 125 2.50 -14.49 0.39
CA GLY A 125 2.40 -13.07 0.63
C GLY A 125 3.80 -12.45 0.64
N CYS A 126 3.90 -11.15 0.44
CA CYS A 126 5.19 -10.47 0.48
C CYS A 126 5.09 -9.08 1.12
N LEU A 127 6.21 -8.66 1.65
CA LEU A 127 6.49 -7.30 2.07
C LEU A 127 7.72 -6.85 1.28
N VAL A 128 7.58 -5.79 0.47
CA VAL A 128 8.62 -5.36 -0.48
C VAL A 128 8.93 -3.88 -0.26
N ALA A 129 10.21 -3.55 -0.20
CA ALA A 129 10.67 -2.17 -0.25
C ALA A 129 11.23 -1.86 -1.64
N LEU A 130 10.76 -0.78 -2.22
CA LEU A 130 11.18 -0.26 -3.52
C LEU A 130 11.91 1.06 -3.31
N ASN A 131 13.03 1.25 -3.98
CA ASN A 131 13.64 2.57 -4.02
C ASN A 131 12.63 3.58 -4.60
N ARG A 132 12.32 4.62 -3.84
CA ARG A 132 11.27 5.60 -4.20
C ARG A 132 11.58 6.41 -5.46
N VAL A 133 12.84 6.43 -5.93
CA VAL A 133 13.27 7.16 -7.13
C VAL A 133 13.27 6.25 -8.35
N SER A 134 13.90 5.08 -8.26
CA SER A 134 14.09 4.17 -9.39
C SER A 134 13.00 3.11 -9.53
N GLY A 135 12.29 2.77 -8.44
CA GLY A 135 11.35 1.64 -8.39
C GLY A 135 12.04 0.27 -8.25
N GLU A 136 13.37 0.23 -8.13
CA GLU A 136 14.12 -1.02 -7.93
C GLU A 136 13.84 -1.61 -6.55
N ILE A 137 13.77 -2.94 -6.48
CA ILE A 137 13.57 -3.67 -5.22
C ILE A 137 14.82 -3.53 -4.37
N ALA A 138 14.70 -2.87 -3.22
CA ALA A 138 15.76 -2.76 -2.22
C ALA A 138 15.84 -4.01 -1.35
N TRP A 139 14.69 -4.54 -0.93
CA TRP A 139 14.57 -5.80 -0.21
C TRP A 139 13.16 -6.38 -0.36
N SER A 140 13.04 -7.69 -0.14
CA SER A 140 11.77 -8.41 -0.13
C SER A 140 11.77 -9.45 0.98
N GLN A 141 10.62 -9.60 1.65
CA GLN A 141 10.37 -10.64 2.65
C GLN A 141 9.13 -11.44 2.31
N ASP A 142 9.25 -12.75 2.43
CA ASP A 142 8.10 -13.65 2.35
C ASP A 142 7.19 -13.45 3.56
N ARG A 143 5.88 -13.49 3.31
CA ARG A 143 4.85 -13.45 4.34
C ARG A 143 4.00 -14.74 4.30
N PRO A 144 3.27 -15.07 5.38
CA PRO A 144 2.39 -16.24 5.39
C PRO A 144 1.39 -16.25 4.23
N VAL A 145 1.02 -17.46 3.77
CA VAL A 145 -0.04 -17.64 2.76
C VAL A 145 -1.40 -17.53 3.44
N MET A 146 -1.72 -16.32 3.85
CA MET A 146 -2.97 -15.94 4.52
C MET A 146 -3.45 -14.59 4.02
N PRO A 147 -4.77 -14.38 3.88
CA PRO A 147 -5.29 -13.07 3.50
C PRO A 147 -5.09 -12.07 4.63
N ASN A 148 -4.68 -10.86 4.30
CA ASN A 148 -4.55 -9.76 5.24
C ASN A 148 -4.64 -8.43 4.49
N TYR A 149 -5.14 -7.38 5.15
CA TYR A 149 -5.51 -6.13 4.47
C TYR A 149 -4.87 -4.90 5.12
N VAL A 150 -4.00 -5.10 6.11
CA VAL A 150 -3.36 -4.01 6.85
C VAL A 150 -2.25 -3.35 6.04
N SER A 151 -2.10 -2.07 6.27
CA SER A 151 -0.96 -1.31 5.77
C SER A 151 0.26 -1.48 6.69
N PRO A 152 1.47 -1.56 6.15
CA PRO A 152 2.69 -1.49 6.95
C PRO A 152 2.76 -0.14 7.67
N ILE A 153 3.21 -0.13 8.92
CA ILE A 153 3.42 1.08 9.70
C ILE A 153 4.84 1.15 10.24
N ILE A 154 5.37 2.37 10.30
CA ILE A 154 6.68 2.62 10.91
C ILE A 154 6.47 3.29 12.26
N LEU A 155 7.02 2.68 13.30
CA LEU A 155 6.94 3.17 14.67
C LEU A 155 8.32 3.21 15.29
N LYS A 156 8.51 4.13 16.23
CA LYS A 156 9.71 4.16 17.07
C LYS A 156 9.43 3.38 18.36
N VAL A 157 10.12 2.24 18.52
CA VAL A 157 10.04 1.38 19.71
C VAL A 157 11.42 1.35 20.35
N ASP A 158 11.51 1.73 21.61
CA ASP A 158 12.79 1.84 22.37
C ASP A 158 13.88 2.62 21.62
N GLY A 159 13.48 3.74 21.00
CA GLY A 159 14.39 4.61 20.25
C GLY A 159 14.79 4.11 18.87
N LYS A 160 14.33 2.92 18.45
CA LYS A 160 14.61 2.33 17.13
C LYS A 160 13.36 2.33 16.25
N ASP A 161 13.54 2.67 14.99
CA ASP A 161 12.46 2.57 14.02
C ASP A 161 12.21 1.10 13.68
N GLN A 162 10.96 0.70 13.76
CA GLN A 162 10.50 -0.66 13.44
C GLN A 162 9.31 -0.60 12.48
N LEU A 163 9.31 -1.51 11.53
CA LEU A 163 8.21 -1.73 10.60
C LEU A 163 7.31 -2.82 11.17
N LEU A 164 6.07 -2.49 11.50
CA LEU A 164 5.12 -3.44 12.06
C LEU A 164 4.07 -3.85 11.03
N MET A 165 3.78 -5.16 11.04
CA MET A 165 2.69 -5.80 10.31
C MET A 165 1.85 -6.61 11.29
N SER A 166 0.56 -6.33 11.38
CA SER A 166 -0.41 -7.17 12.10
C SER A 166 -1.19 -8.05 11.12
N GLY A 167 -1.79 -9.13 11.61
CA GLY A 167 -2.54 -10.09 10.79
C GLY A 167 -1.74 -11.36 10.50
N CYS A 168 -2.36 -12.30 9.82
CA CYS A 168 -1.83 -13.64 9.64
C CYS A 168 -1.54 -14.33 11.00
N GLU A 169 -2.45 -14.14 11.99
CA GLU A 169 -2.39 -14.69 13.36
C GLU A 169 -1.23 -14.14 14.21
N GLN A 170 -0.52 -13.12 13.75
CA GLN A 170 0.66 -12.58 14.44
C GLN A 170 0.80 -11.07 14.28
N VAL A 171 1.59 -10.48 15.16
CA VAL A 171 2.22 -9.18 14.93
C VAL A 171 3.70 -9.44 14.70
N THR A 172 4.21 -8.94 13.58
CA THR A 172 5.62 -9.11 13.21
C THR A 172 6.26 -7.74 13.06
N SER A 173 7.45 -7.60 13.62
CA SER A 173 8.31 -6.43 13.49
C SER A 173 9.50 -6.73 12.59
N TYR A 174 9.81 -5.77 11.73
CA TYR A 174 10.95 -5.85 10.81
C TYR A 174 11.84 -4.60 10.95
N ASP A 175 13.10 -4.76 10.64
CA ASP A 175 13.99 -3.62 10.36
C ASP A 175 13.55 -2.99 9.03
N PRO A 176 13.11 -1.73 9.03
CA PRO A 176 12.59 -1.10 7.82
C PRO A 176 13.66 -0.85 6.73
N ASN A 177 14.95 -0.89 7.08
CA ASN A 177 16.04 -0.75 6.11
C ASN A 177 16.32 -2.03 5.32
N THR A 178 16.17 -3.18 5.98
CA THR A 178 16.64 -4.47 5.45
C THR A 178 15.51 -5.49 5.24
N GLY A 179 14.34 -5.23 5.82
CA GLY A 179 13.23 -6.18 5.87
C GLY A 179 13.47 -7.36 6.82
N LYS A 180 14.60 -7.41 7.51
CA LYS A 180 14.90 -8.50 8.45
C LYS A 180 13.89 -8.51 9.61
N GLU A 181 13.30 -9.66 9.89
CA GLU A 181 12.46 -9.85 11.06
C GLU A 181 13.24 -9.61 12.34
N LEU A 182 12.70 -8.78 13.22
CA LEU A 182 13.25 -8.48 14.55
C LEU A 182 12.59 -9.34 15.62
N TRP A 183 11.29 -9.46 15.57
CA TRP A 183 10.49 -10.31 16.45
C TRP A 183 9.10 -10.55 15.86
N SER A 184 8.45 -11.60 16.32
CA SER A 184 7.04 -11.86 16.07
C SER A 184 6.35 -12.43 17.32
N THR A 185 5.05 -12.22 17.41
CA THR A 185 4.22 -12.76 18.49
C THR A 185 2.84 -13.13 17.99
N SER A 186 2.29 -14.22 18.48
CA SER A 186 0.91 -14.62 18.18
C SER A 186 -0.05 -13.70 18.93
N ALA A 187 -0.75 -12.83 18.22
CA ALA A 187 -1.56 -11.79 18.85
C ALA A 187 -2.79 -11.33 18.06
N THR A 188 -3.00 -11.82 16.84
CA THR A 188 -4.07 -11.32 15.96
C THR A 188 -4.93 -12.45 15.39
N THR A 189 -5.95 -12.08 14.64
CA THR A 189 -6.72 -13.01 13.81
C THR A 189 -6.04 -13.28 12.48
N THR A 190 -6.50 -14.28 11.75
CA THR A 190 -6.03 -14.61 10.40
C THR A 190 -6.07 -13.37 9.50
N GLU A 191 -7.22 -12.68 9.48
CA GLU A 191 -7.43 -11.47 8.67
C GLU A 191 -7.55 -10.23 9.57
N CYS A 192 -6.76 -9.22 9.31
CA CYS A 192 -6.87 -7.91 9.95
C CYS A 192 -7.14 -6.84 8.90
N VAL A 193 -7.92 -5.82 9.29
CA VAL A 193 -8.24 -4.64 8.46
C VAL A 193 -7.73 -3.37 9.11
N GLY A 194 -7.75 -3.32 10.46
CA GLY A 194 -7.33 -2.14 11.23
C GLY A 194 -5.81 -2.00 11.28
N THR A 195 -5.33 -0.79 11.07
CA THR A 195 -3.91 -0.46 11.26
C THR A 195 -3.60 -0.36 12.75
N ALA A 196 -2.46 -0.89 13.17
CA ALA A 196 -1.98 -0.75 14.55
C ALA A 196 -1.74 0.73 14.89
N VAL A 197 -2.05 1.11 16.12
CA VAL A 197 -1.75 2.43 16.65
C VAL A 197 -0.98 2.29 17.95
N VAL A 198 -0.09 3.24 18.22
CA VAL A 198 0.68 3.30 19.46
C VAL A 198 0.19 4.48 20.29
N ALA A 199 -0.03 4.26 21.58
CA ALA A 199 -0.38 5.29 22.53
C ALA A 199 0.43 5.10 23.82
N GLY A 200 0.96 6.19 24.39
CA GLY A 200 1.52 6.22 25.73
C GLY A 200 2.82 5.46 25.96
N GLY A 201 3.66 5.30 24.98
CA GLY A 201 5.00 4.72 25.16
C GLY A 201 5.04 3.19 25.24
N LEU A 202 4.00 2.53 24.78
CA LEU A 202 3.95 1.07 24.49
C LEU A 202 4.29 0.85 23.05
#